data_05068989805968f939da0efe82bc5f41
#
_entry.id   05068989805968f939da0efe82bc5f41
#
_cell.length_a   1.000
_cell.length_b   1.000
_cell.length_c   1.000
_cell.angle_alpha   90.00
_cell.angle_beta   90.00
_cell.angle_gamma   90.00
#
_symmetry.space_group_name_H-M   'P 1'
#
loop_
_entity.id
_entity.type
_entity.pdbx_description
1 polymer ?
#
loop_
_entity_poly.entity_id
_entity_poly.type
_entity_poly.pdbx_seq_one_letter_code
_entity_poly.pdbx_strand_id
1 'polypeptide(L)'
;EQYVSFDLGMLNKHNYYTGIIFKGYTYGTGDAVLKGGRYDNLIEQFGKKAPSVGFAIVLDELMMALSRQGIHMEADHMDTMIIYKEATMKDAILRAEELRKEGKKVILERKNDLCSKADYERFAKEHRLGGILYFI
;
A
#
# COMPACT_ATOMS: atom_id res chain seq x y z
N GLU A 1 -15.53 7.93 23.65
CA GLU A 1 -15.78 6.78 24.57
C GLU A 1 -16.74 5.76 23.97
N GLN A 2 -17.72 6.18 23.17
CA GLN A 2 -18.77 5.31 22.60
C GLN A 2 -18.24 4.20 21.66
N TYR A 3 -17.01 4.31 21.17
CA TYR A 3 -16.38 3.32 20.27
C TYR A 3 -15.23 2.54 20.93
N VAL A 4 -15.06 2.67 22.25
CA VAL A 4 -13.98 2.03 23.00
C VAL A 4 -14.56 1.16 24.09
N SER A 5 -14.13 -0.10 24.14
CA SER A 5 -14.43 -1.03 25.22
C SER A 5 -13.15 -1.59 25.81
N PHE A 6 -13.19 -1.93 27.09
CA PHE A 6 -12.07 -2.56 27.80
C PHE A 6 -12.37 -4.04 28.04
N ASP A 7 -11.44 -4.88 27.64
CA ASP A 7 -11.50 -6.33 27.84
C ASP A 7 -10.22 -6.79 28.53
N LEU A 8 -10.33 -7.13 29.80
CA LEU A 8 -9.23 -7.64 30.63
C LEU A 8 -8.84 -9.09 30.30
N GLY A 9 -9.71 -9.80 29.57
CA GLY A 9 -9.46 -11.19 29.13
C GLY A 9 -8.76 -11.30 27.78
N MET A 10 -8.45 -10.18 27.15
CA MET A 10 -7.83 -10.18 25.83
C MET A 10 -6.41 -10.74 25.89
N LEU A 11 -6.18 -11.86 25.21
CA LEU A 11 -4.86 -12.47 25.06
C LEU A 11 -4.29 -12.20 23.68
N ASN A 12 -2.97 -12.06 23.63
CA ASN A 12 -2.24 -11.98 22.36
C ASN A 12 -1.30 -13.19 22.21
N LYS A 13 -1.21 -13.68 20.97
CA LYS A 13 -0.27 -14.76 20.63
C LYS A 13 1.19 -14.30 20.54
N HIS A 14 1.43 -12.99 20.44
CA HIS A 14 2.76 -12.42 20.29
C HIS A 14 3.37 -12.04 21.65
N ASN A 15 4.48 -12.66 22.00
CA ASN A 15 5.14 -12.47 23.29
C ASN A 15 5.95 -11.17 23.42
N TYR A 16 5.96 -10.31 22.40
CA TYR A 16 6.75 -9.06 22.44
C TYR A 16 5.98 -7.86 23.03
N TYR A 17 4.67 -7.96 23.21
CA TYR A 17 3.92 -6.90 23.87
C TYR A 17 4.16 -6.89 25.38
N THR A 18 4.46 -5.73 25.93
CA THR A 18 4.79 -5.50 27.34
C THR A 18 3.75 -4.67 28.09
N GLY A 19 2.74 -4.20 27.39
CA GLY A 19 1.71 -3.32 27.94
C GLY A 19 0.35 -3.53 27.28
N ILE A 20 -0.36 -2.46 27.09
CA ILE A 20 -1.71 -2.47 26.51
C ILE A 20 -1.65 -3.06 25.10
N ILE A 21 -2.57 -3.98 24.82
CA ILE A 21 -2.89 -4.46 23.48
C ILE A 21 -4.24 -3.91 23.06
N PHE A 22 -4.42 -3.69 21.78
CA PHE A 22 -5.69 -3.19 21.25
C PHE A 22 -6.02 -3.84 19.91
N LYS A 23 -7.30 -3.94 19.63
CA LYS A 23 -7.83 -4.43 18.36
C LYS A 23 -8.92 -3.47 17.87
N GLY A 24 -8.93 -3.23 16.57
CA GLY A 24 -9.99 -2.48 15.92
C GLY A 24 -10.90 -3.41 15.14
N TYR A 25 -12.18 -3.21 15.28
CA TYR A 25 -13.22 -3.99 14.60
C TYR A 25 -14.08 -3.09 13.74
N THR A 26 -14.66 -3.64 12.71
CA THR A 26 -15.67 -2.99 11.87
C THR A 26 -16.77 -3.98 11.50
N TYR A 27 -17.84 -3.47 10.94
CA TYR A 27 -18.92 -4.33 10.48
C TYR A 27 -18.49 -5.16 9.26
N GLY A 28 -19.01 -6.38 9.17
CA GLY A 28 -18.79 -7.24 8.01
C GLY A 28 -17.53 -8.11 8.08
N THR A 29 -16.81 -8.14 9.20
CA THR A 29 -15.68 -9.05 9.42
C THR A 29 -15.91 -10.00 10.56
N GLY A 30 -15.25 -11.16 10.55
CA GLY A 30 -15.25 -12.11 11.66
C GLY A 30 -14.10 -11.91 12.65
N ASP A 31 -13.10 -11.11 12.29
CA ASP A 31 -11.91 -10.82 13.11
C ASP A 31 -11.58 -9.31 13.05
N ALA A 32 -10.58 -8.89 13.83
CA ALA A 32 -10.13 -7.52 13.91
C ALA A 32 -9.41 -7.08 12.63
N VAL A 33 -9.79 -5.94 12.10
CA VAL A 33 -9.13 -5.29 10.94
C VAL A 33 -7.83 -4.57 11.33
N LEU A 34 -7.65 -4.30 12.61
CA LEU A 34 -6.47 -3.65 13.16
C LEU A 34 -6.06 -4.35 14.46
N LYS A 35 -4.77 -4.63 14.60
CA LYS A 35 -4.19 -5.27 15.80
C LYS A 35 -2.91 -4.56 16.19
N GLY A 36 -2.76 -4.20 17.46
CA GLY A 36 -1.60 -3.46 17.93
C GLY A 36 -1.38 -3.57 19.42
N GLY A 37 -0.32 -2.91 19.89
CA GLY A 37 -0.01 -2.86 21.32
C GLY A 37 1.31 -2.13 21.61
N ARG A 38 1.58 -1.99 22.90
CA ARG A 38 2.83 -1.43 23.40
C ARG A 38 3.89 -2.53 23.56
N TYR A 39 5.11 -2.22 23.15
CA TYR A 39 6.28 -3.09 23.29
C TYR A 39 7.50 -2.25 23.66
N ASP A 40 8.11 -2.57 24.79
CA ASP A 40 9.21 -1.79 25.36
C ASP A 40 10.58 -2.40 25.06
N ASN A 41 10.65 -3.72 24.82
CA ASN A 41 11.90 -4.46 24.72
C ASN A 41 12.23 -4.92 23.28
N LEU A 42 11.28 -4.82 22.34
CA LEU A 42 11.51 -5.34 20.99
C LEU A 42 12.64 -4.61 20.27
N ILE A 43 12.67 -3.28 20.37
CA ILE A 43 13.67 -2.44 19.68
C ILE A 43 15.06 -2.61 20.29
N GLU A 44 15.16 -3.00 21.56
CA GLU A 44 16.43 -3.27 22.25
C GLU A 44 17.22 -4.39 21.57
N GLN A 45 16.56 -5.36 20.95
CA GLN A 45 17.21 -6.43 20.18
C GLN A 45 17.98 -5.90 18.96
N PHE A 46 17.68 -4.69 18.51
CA PHE A 46 18.37 -3.99 17.43
C PHE A 46 19.37 -2.94 17.93
N GLY A 47 19.73 -2.99 19.22
CA GLY A 47 20.79 -2.19 19.81
C GLY A 47 20.37 -0.86 20.45
N LYS A 48 19.07 -0.54 20.49
CA LYS A 48 18.60 0.69 21.11
C LYS A 48 17.36 0.44 21.98
N LYS A 49 17.44 0.76 23.26
CA LYS A 49 16.29 0.71 24.15
C LYS A 49 15.30 1.84 23.81
N ALA A 50 14.13 1.48 23.28
CA ALA A 50 13.11 2.43 22.89
C ALA A 50 11.71 1.82 23.12
N PRO A 51 11.00 2.23 24.18
CA PRO A 51 9.61 1.90 24.36
C PRO A 51 8.79 2.39 23.16
N SER A 52 7.95 1.53 22.62
CA SER A 52 7.24 1.80 21.38
C SER A 52 5.80 1.29 21.43
N VAL A 53 4.96 1.88 20.62
CA VAL A 53 3.62 1.40 20.33
C VAL A 53 3.45 1.32 18.82
N GLY A 54 2.79 0.28 18.36
CA GLY A 54 2.55 0.13 16.93
C GLY A 54 1.31 -0.71 16.66
N PHE A 55 0.87 -0.69 15.43
CA PHE A 55 -0.24 -1.51 14.96
C PHE A 55 -0.03 -1.94 13.51
N ALA A 56 -0.75 -2.99 13.14
CA ALA A 56 -0.85 -3.46 11.77
C ALA A 56 -2.31 -3.51 11.35
N ILE A 57 -2.58 -3.21 10.10
CA ILE A 57 -3.87 -3.42 9.46
C ILE A 57 -3.86 -4.80 8.81
N VAL A 58 -4.88 -5.60 9.06
CA VAL A 58 -5.10 -6.89 8.41
C VAL A 58 -5.83 -6.63 7.11
N LEU A 59 -5.07 -6.57 6.02
CA LEU A 59 -5.58 -6.10 4.73
C LEU A 59 -6.74 -6.95 4.22
N ASP A 60 -6.65 -8.28 4.35
CA ASP A 60 -7.70 -9.19 3.89
C ASP A 60 -9.03 -8.94 4.61
N GLU A 61 -8.98 -8.73 5.93
CA GLU A 61 -10.17 -8.40 6.73
C GLU A 61 -10.74 -7.02 6.36
N LEU A 62 -9.86 -6.05 6.12
CA LEU A 62 -10.28 -4.72 5.67
C LEU A 62 -10.96 -4.77 4.30
N MET A 63 -10.37 -5.47 3.33
CA MET A 63 -10.95 -5.63 1.99
C MET A 63 -12.30 -6.36 2.03
N MET A 64 -12.41 -7.38 2.86
CA MET A 64 -13.67 -8.10 3.08
C MET A 64 -14.74 -7.18 3.70
N ALA A 65 -14.36 -6.37 4.69
CA ALA A 65 -15.26 -5.40 5.31
C ALA A 65 -15.79 -4.38 4.30
N LEU A 66 -14.90 -3.77 3.51
CA LEU A 66 -15.25 -2.81 2.47
C LEU A 66 -16.22 -3.41 1.46
N SER A 67 -15.92 -4.62 0.97
CA SER A 67 -16.78 -5.33 0.02
C SER A 67 -18.18 -5.60 0.58
N ARG A 68 -18.27 -6.11 1.83
CA ARG A 68 -19.55 -6.42 2.46
C ARG A 68 -20.39 -5.19 2.81
N GLN A 69 -19.73 -4.07 3.08
CA GLN A 69 -20.39 -2.79 3.33
C GLN A 69 -20.74 -2.04 2.04
N GLY A 70 -20.43 -2.61 0.86
CA GLY A 70 -20.67 -1.97 -0.42
C GLY A 70 -19.81 -0.72 -0.68
N ILE A 71 -18.70 -0.58 0.04
CA ILE A 71 -17.77 0.51 -0.14
C ILE A 71 -16.81 0.12 -1.26
N HIS A 72 -17.04 0.71 -2.41
CA HIS A 72 -16.17 0.52 -3.58
C HIS A 72 -15.11 1.62 -3.59
N MET A 73 -13.86 1.21 -3.53
CA MET A 73 -12.75 2.11 -3.83
C MET A 73 -12.51 2.06 -5.34
N GLU A 74 -12.65 3.18 -6.00
CA GLU A 74 -12.19 3.29 -7.38
C GLU A 74 -10.68 3.10 -7.39
N ALA A 75 -10.21 2.18 -8.23
CA ALA A 75 -8.77 2.03 -8.43
C ALA A 75 -8.25 3.33 -9.06
N ASP A 76 -7.26 3.91 -8.43
CA ASP A 76 -6.57 5.08 -8.97
C ASP A 76 -6.05 4.78 -10.37
N HIS A 77 -6.53 5.53 -11.35
CA HIS A 77 -6.01 5.43 -12.71
C HIS A 77 -4.65 6.12 -12.79
N MET A 78 -3.73 5.50 -13.51
CA MET A 78 -2.47 6.13 -13.89
C MET A 78 -2.68 6.96 -15.16
N ASP A 79 -2.22 8.21 -15.13
CA ASP A 79 -2.42 9.11 -16.27
C ASP A 79 -1.45 8.79 -17.41
N THR A 80 -0.24 8.36 -17.09
CA THR A 80 0.81 8.16 -18.10
C THR A 80 1.74 7.02 -17.68
N MET A 81 2.06 6.15 -18.62
CA MET A 81 3.18 5.21 -18.55
C MET A 81 4.33 5.70 -19.41
N ILE A 82 5.53 5.72 -18.87
CA ILE A 82 6.76 6.04 -19.62
C ILE A 82 7.57 4.77 -19.78
N ILE A 83 7.74 4.33 -21.02
CA ILE A 83 8.57 3.17 -21.39
C ILE A 83 9.95 3.69 -21.77
N TYR A 84 10.99 3.21 -21.10
CA TYR A 84 12.35 3.68 -21.34
C TYR A 84 13.37 2.54 -21.52
N LYS A 85 14.48 2.82 -22.20
CA LYS A 85 15.68 1.98 -22.21
C LYS A 85 16.73 2.51 -21.25
N GLU A 86 17.74 1.69 -20.94
CA GLU A 86 18.85 2.09 -20.07
C GLU A 86 19.47 3.42 -20.48
N ALA A 87 19.73 3.57 -21.79
CA ALA A 87 20.35 4.77 -22.35
C ALA A 87 19.51 6.05 -22.19
N THR A 88 18.19 5.92 -22.07
CA THR A 88 17.24 7.05 -21.98
C THR A 88 16.61 7.18 -20.60
N MET A 89 17.10 6.42 -19.61
CA MET A 89 16.54 6.38 -18.25
C MET A 89 16.51 7.76 -17.59
N LYS A 90 17.58 8.53 -17.74
CA LYS A 90 17.69 9.87 -17.15
C LYS A 90 16.61 10.82 -17.67
N ASP A 91 16.41 10.84 -18.99
CA ASP A 91 15.41 11.70 -19.60
C ASP A 91 13.99 11.28 -19.26
N ALA A 92 13.76 9.98 -19.18
CA ALA A 92 12.48 9.41 -18.74
C ALA A 92 12.14 9.79 -17.28
N ILE A 93 13.12 9.75 -16.38
CA ILE A 93 12.95 10.16 -14.98
C ILE A 93 12.62 11.66 -14.90
N LEU A 94 13.39 12.51 -15.60
CA LEU A 94 13.13 13.95 -15.63
C LEU A 94 11.72 14.26 -16.14
N ARG A 95 11.30 13.58 -17.20
CA ARG A 95 9.94 13.76 -17.74
C ARG A 95 8.86 13.28 -16.78
N ALA A 96 9.10 12.18 -16.06
CA ALA A 96 8.18 11.70 -15.04
C ALA A 96 8.03 12.70 -13.88
N GLU A 97 9.14 13.32 -13.45
CA GLU A 97 9.12 14.33 -12.40
C GLU A 97 8.33 15.59 -12.81
N GLU A 98 8.50 16.05 -14.05
CA GLU A 98 7.72 17.17 -14.59
C GLU A 98 6.23 16.87 -14.56
N LEU A 99 5.82 15.72 -15.10
CA LEU A 99 4.42 15.31 -15.12
C LEU A 99 3.83 15.14 -13.70
N ARG A 100 4.62 14.62 -12.75
CA ARG A 100 4.21 14.51 -11.35
C ARG A 100 4.04 15.87 -10.68
N LYS A 101 4.89 16.85 -11.01
CA LYS A 101 4.73 18.25 -10.57
C LYS A 101 3.46 18.89 -11.13
N GLU A 102 3.00 18.48 -12.30
CA GLU A 102 1.71 18.85 -12.88
C GLU A 102 0.51 18.10 -12.23
N GLY A 103 0.76 17.28 -11.23
CA GLY A 103 -0.27 16.50 -10.53
C GLY A 103 -0.64 15.17 -11.20
N LYS A 104 0.07 14.74 -12.24
CA LYS A 104 -0.21 13.49 -12.96
C LYS A 104 0.40 12.28 -12.24
N LYS A 105 -0.31 11.18 -12.28
CA LYS A 105 0.16 9.87 -11.81
C LYS A 105 0.93 9.18 -12.94
N VAL A 106 2.22 8.93 -12.72
CA VAL A 106 3.13 8.43 -13.77
C VAL A 106 3.81 7.14 -13.33
N ILE A 107 3.74 6.12 -14.17
CA ILE A 107 4.50 4.88 -14.08
C ILE A 107 5.75 4.99 -14.97
N LEU A 108 6.90 4.58 -14.43
CA LEU A 108 8.12 4.35 -15.17
C LEU A 108 8.33 2.85 -15.34
N GLU A 109 8.44 2.39 -16.59
CA GLU A 109 8.63 0.99 -16.91
C GLU A 109 9.84 0.83 -17.85
N ARG A 110 10.80 -0.03 -17.45
CA ARG A 110 11.91 -0.38 -18.33
C ARG A 110 11.40 -1.25 -19.46
N LYS A 111 11.77 -0.91 -20.71
CA LYS A 111 11.37 -1.69 -21.87
C LYS A 111 11.81 -3.14 -21.71
N ASN A 112 10.85 -4.03 -21.79
CA ASN A 112 11.09 -5.46 -21.91
C ASN A 112 11.24 -5.81 -23.40
N ASP A 113 12.36 -6.44 -23.77
CA ASP A 113 12.65 -6.79 -25.16
C ASP A 113 11.72 -7.88 -25.71
N LEU A 114 11.05 -8.62 -24.83
CA LEU A 114 10.03 -9.62 -25.19
C LEU A 114 8.65 -8.99 -25.47
N CYS A 115 8.45 -7.72 -25.13
CA CYS A 115 7.18 -7.04 -25.31
C CYS A 115 7.25 -6.10 -26.51
N SER A 116 6.28 -6.26 -27.41
CA SER A 116 6.06 -5.36 -28.53
C SER A 116 5.36 -4.07 -28.09
N LYS A 117 5.35 -3.06 -28.94
CA LYS A 117 4.59 -1.82 -28.73
C LYS A 117 3.09 -2.13 -28.54
N ALA A 118 2.55 -3.06 -29.32
CA ALA A 118 1.16 -3.47 -29.22
C ALA A 118 0.80 -4.11 -27.87
N ASP A 119 1.74 -4.80 -27.22
CA ASP A 119 1.52 -5.37 -25.90
C ASP A 119 1.40 -4.28 -24.84
N TYR A 120 2.22 -3.23 -24.90
CA TYR A 120 2.09 -2.07 -24.01
C TYR A 120 0.79 -1.29 -24.26
N GLU A 121 0.38 -1.12 -25.51
CA GLU A 121 -0.89 -0.46 -25.86
C GLU A 121 -2.10 -1.26 -25.37
N ARG A 122 -2.05 -2.60 -25.49
CA ARG A 122 -3.07 -3.48 -24.92
C ARG A 122 -3.13 -3.37 -23.40
N PHE A 123 -1.99 -3.44 -22.72
CA PHE A 123 -1.89 -3.26 -21.27
C PHE A 123 -2.46 -1.91 -20.84
N ALA A 124 -2.10 -0.83 -21.52
CA ALA A 124 -2.61 0.50 -21.22
C ALA A 124 -4.13 0.59 -21.34
N LYS A 125 -4.70 -0.05 -22.36
CA LYS A 125 -6.15 -0.10 -22.56
C LYS A 125 -6.85 -0.93 -21.49
N GLU A 126 -6.32 -2.10 -21.14
CA GLU A 126 -6.88 -2.99 -20.10
C GLU A 126 -6.86 -2.32 -18.73
N HIS A 127 -5.80 -1.58 -18.42
CA HIS A 127 -5.63 -0.88 -17.15
C HIS A 127 -6.08 0.59 -17.17
N ARG A 128 -6.75 1.03 -18.25
CA ARG A 128 -7.30 2.39 -18.40
C ARG A 128 -6.24 3.48 -18.16
N LEU A 129 -5.03 3.28 -18.66
CA LEU A 129 -3.98 4.31 -18.61
C LEU A 129 -4.34 5.44 -19.58
N GLY A 130 -4.04 6.69 -19.18
CA GLY A 130 -4.34 7.86 -20.00
C GLY A 130 -3.44 8.00 -21.24
N GLY A 131 -2.23 7.40 -21.23
CA GLY A 131 -1.33 7.39 -22.38
C GLY A 131 0.01 6.74 -22.11
N ILE A 132 0.80 6.52 -23.19
CA ILE A 132 2.14 5.98 -23.12
C ILE A 132 3.10 6.94 -23.80
N LEU A 133 4.23 7.23 -23.13
CA LEU A 133 5.38 7.92 -23.70
C LEU A 133 6.54 6.94 -23.88
N TYR A 134 7.23 7.01 -25.00
CA TYR A 134 8.34 6.12 -25.32
C TYR A 134 9.65 6.90 -25.37
N PHE A 135 10.60 6.47 -24.55
CA PHE A 135 12.00 6.91 -24.51
C PHE A 135 12.89 5.71 -24.89
N ILE A 136 12.89 5.32 -26.17
CA ILE A 136 13.50 4.09 -26.65
C ILE A 136 14.47 4.35 -27.81
#